data_a7a647c9ed4d0a9b9e269740f074554a
#
_entry.id   a7a647c9ed4d0a9b9e269740f074554a
#
_cell.length_a   1.000
_cell.length_b   1.000
_cell.length_c   1.000
_cell.angle_alpha   90.00
_cell.angle_beta   90.00
_cell.angle_gamma   90.00
#
_symmetry.space_group_name_H-M   'P 1'
#
loop_
_entity.id
_entity.type
_entity.pdbx_description
1 polymer ?
#
loop_
_entity_poly.entity_id
_entity_poly.type
_entity_poly.pdbx_seq_one_letter_code
_entity_poly.pdbx_strand_id
1 'polypeptide(L)'
;MAADTARFGDTHAKWALTPIWSMSQRLPRRVGSATAKRLMFTADMIDGLEAVRIGLAEQVFPMADFDSEILSLTRRIVANSSFSHRANKRLLDAIPPLALVFQISYLETCAHL
;
A
#
# COMPACT_ATOMS: atom_id res chain seq x y z
N MET A 1 9.74 2.83 -0.34
CA MET A 1 10.66 3.82 0.23
C MET A 1 10.09 5.20 -0.06
N ALA A 2 10.37 6.19 0.79
CA ALA A 2 9.95 7.57 0.61
C ALA A 2 11.11 8.52 0.93
N ALA A 3 11.15 9.69 0.31
CA ALA A 3 11.98 10.80 0.78
C ALA A 3 11.28 11.46 1.99
N ASP A 4 12.03 12.05 2.90
CA ASP A 4 11.48 12.79 4.05
C ASP A 4 10.61 13.98 3.61
N THR A 5 10.94 14.58 2.47
CA THR A 5 10.19 15.68 1.86
C THR A 5 8.95 15.21 1.09
N ALA A 6 8.76 13.90 0.88
CA ALA A 6 7.62 13.37 0.14
C ALA A 6 6.29 13.68 0.86
N ARG A 7 5.24 13.92 0.06
CA ARG A 7 3.88 14.16 0.56
C ARG A 7 2.92 13.17 -0.08
N PHE A 8 2.06 12.59 0.73
CA PHE A 8 1.06 11.62 0.31
C PHE A 8 -0.32 12.06 0.79
N GLY A 9 -1.33 11.84 -0.03
CA GLY A 9 -2.71 12.13 0.36
C GLY A 9 -3.71 11.65 -0.68
N ASP A 10 -4.91 11.36 -0.22
CA ASP A 10 -6.08 11.15 -1.07
C ASP A 10 -6.95 12.41 -1.04
N THR A 11 -6.98 13.15 -2.12
CA THR A 11 -7.68 14.43 -2.20
C THR A 11 -9.07 14.33 -2.84
N HIS A 12 -9.55 13.13 -3.16
CA HIS A 12 -10.83 12.93 -3.84
C HIS A 12 -12.01 13.57 -3.09
N ALA A 13 -12.01 13.46 -1.75
CA ALA A 13 -13.08 14.05 -0.92
C ALA A 13 -13.20 15.57 -1.04
N LYS A 14 -12.11 16.28 -1.34
CA LYS A 14 -12.12 17.75 -1.57
C LYS A 14 -12.88 18.15 -2.83
N TRP A 15 -13.01 17.22 -3.78
CA TRP A 15 -13.57 17.48 -5.11
C TRP A 15 -14.87 16.73 -5.35
N ALA A 16 -15.51 16.20 -4.30
CA ALA A 16 -16.70 15.35 -4.39
C ALA A 16 -16.52 14.14 -5.35
N LEU A 17 -15.32 13.61 -5.42
CA LEU A 17 -14.97 12.44 -6.22
C LEU A 17 -14.84 11.20 -5.34
N THR A 18 -15.17 10.05 -5.91
CA THR A 18 -14.84 8.75 -5.32
C THR A 18 -13.48 8.28 -5.84
N PRO A 19 -12.66 7.67 -4.97
CA PRO A 19 -11.36 7.15 -5.41
C PRO A 19 -11.52 6.04 -6.45
N ILE A 20 -10.75 6.15 -7.52
CA ILE A 20 -10.65 5.18 -8.61
C ILE A 20 -9.33 4.38 -8.50
N TRP A 21 -9.00 3.58 -9.51
CA TRP A 21 -7.78 2.73 -9.57
C TRP A 21 -7.61 1.81 -8.35
N SER A 22 -8.73 1.29 -7.84
CA SER A 22 -8.74 0.36 -6.70
C SER A 22 -8.18 0.94 -5.39
N MET A 23 -8.15 2.26 -5.22
CA MET A 23 -7.68 2.91 -3.99
C MET A 23 -8.43 2.41 -2.76
N SER A 24 -9.77 2.29 -2.85
CA SER A 24 -10.65 1.79 -1.78
C SER A 24 -10.33 0.36 -1.33
N GLN A 25 -9.63 -0.40 -2.15
CA GLN A 25 -9.23 -1.77 -1.86
C GLN A 25 -7.75 -1.86 -1.46
N ARG A 26 -6.89 -1.10 -2.12
CA ARG A 26 -5.44 -1.17 -1.92
C ARG A 26 -4.99 -0.46 -0.65
N LEU A 27 -5.53 0.73 -0.38
CA LEU A 27 -5.13 1.52 0.77
C LEU A 27 -5.46 0.83 2.11
N PRO A 28 -6.69 0.32 2.35
CA PRO A 28 -6.99 -0.40 3.60
C PRO A 28 -6.13 -1.65 3.83
N ARG A 29 -5.74 -2.33 2.77
CA ARG A 29 -4.83 -3.48 2.87
C ARG A 29 -3.43 -3.08 3.32
N ARG A 30 -3.00 -1.87 2.97
CA ARG A 30 -1.66 -1.38 3.28
C ARG A 30 -1.58 -0.77 4.68
N VAL A 31 -2.57 0.04 5.06
CA VAL A 31 -2.52 0.85 6.29
C VAL A 31 -3.60 0.50 7.31
N GLY A 32 -4.44 -0.48 7.01
CA GLY A 32 -5.60 -0.83 7.83
C GLY A 32 -6.82 0.07 7.54
N SER A 33 -8.02 -0.45 7.84
CA SER A 33 -9.29 0.20 7.50
C SER A 33 -9.49 1.55 8.19
N ALA A 34 -9.13 1.67 9.47
CA ALA A 34 -9.31 2.90 10.23
C ALA A 34 -8.43 4.04 9.69
N THR A 35 -7.15 3.76 9.44
CA THR A 35 -6.22 4.74 8.87
C THR A 35 -6.60 5.11 7.45
N ALA A 36 -7.01 4.14 6.64
CA ALA A 36 -7.49 4.42 5.28
C ALA A 36 -8.70 5.36 5.29
N LYS A 37 -9.71 5.09 6.14
CA LYS A 37 -10.87 5.98 6.30
C LYS A 37 -10.46 7.40 6.73
N ARG A 38 -9.55 7.51 7.70
CA ARG A 38 -9.04 8.81 8.12
C ARG A 38 -8.46 9.57 6.94
N LEU A 39 -7.52 8.98 6.20
CA LEU A 39 -6.87 9.65 5.07
C LEU A 39 -7.86 10.02 3.95
N MET A 40 -8.77 9.11 3.60
CA MET A 40 -9.74 9.33 2.52
C MET A 40 -10.81 10.36 2.88
N PHE A 41 -11.24 10.43 4.14
CA PHE A 41 -12.32 11.32 4.56
C PHE A 41 -11.83 12.73 4.90
N THR A 42 -10.64 12.84 5.51
CA THR A 42 -10.07 14.16 5.84
C THR A 42 -9.35 14.80 4.66
N ALA A 43 -8.92 13.98 3.70
CA ALA A 43 -8.03 14.42 2.61
C ALA A 43 -6.75 15.10 3.11
N ASP A 44 -6.26 14.69 4.29
CA ASP A 44 -5.03 15.19 4.86
C ASP A 44 -3.81 14.75 4.06
N MET A 45 -2.84 15.64 3.98
CA MET A 45 -1.52 15.32 3.44
C MET A 45 -0.60 14.88 4.56
N ILE A 46 0.06 13.75 4.39
CA ILE A 46 1.06 13.22 5.31
C ILE A 46 2.46 13.27 4.70
N ASP A 47 3.49 13.32 5.53
CA ASP A 47 4.89 13.28 5.09
C ASP A 47 5.46 11.85 5.03
N GLY A 48 6.76 11.75 4.68
CA GLY A 48 7.44 10.46 4.57
C GLY A 48 7.54 9.72 5.90
N LEU A 49 7.72 10.43 7.03
CA LEU A 49 7.81 9.84 8.37
C LEU A 49 6.48 9.22 8.79
N GLU A 50 5.39 9.98 8.63
CA GLU A 50 4.04 9.48 8.92
C GLU A 50 3.67 8.32 7.97
N ALA A 51 4.08 8.37 6.70
CA ALA A 51 3.86 7.28 5.75
C ALA A 51 4.52 5.96 6.21
N VAL A 52 5.71 6.03 6.80
CA VAL A 52 6.37 4.85 7.41
C VAL A 52 5.63 4.40 8.67
N ARG A 53 5.28 5.34 9.54
CA ARG A 53 4.58 5.04 10.80
C ARG A 53 3.27 4.27 10.60
N ILE A 54 2.51 4.62 9.55
CA ILE A 54 1.24 3.95 9.23
C ILE A 54 1.38 2.75 8.29
N GLY A 55 2.60 2.39 7.87
CA GLY A 55 2.86 1.27 6.98
C GLY A 55 2.58 1.53 5.50
N LEU A 56 2.33 2.79 5.09
CA LEU A 56 2.17 3.16 3.68
C LEU A 56 3.50 3.06 2.93
N ALA A 57 4.58 3.55 3.52
CA ALA A 57 5.95 3.33 3.08
C ALA A 57 6.67 2.41 4.07
N GLU A 58 7.74 1.77 3.63
CA GLU A 58 8.52 0.86 4.45
C GLU A 58 9.72 1.57 5.11
N GLN A 59 10.32 2.49 4.39
CA GLN A 59 11.49 3.25 4.84
C GLN A 59 11.40 4.69 4.36
N VAL A 60 12.00 5.59 5.14
CA VAL A 60 12.14 7.00 4.77
C VAL A 60 13.62 7.39 4.86
N PHE A 61 14.07 8.21 3.93
CA PHE A 61 15.45 8.72 3.88
C PHE A 61 15.45 10.23 3.67
N PRO A 62 16.47 10.95 4.15
CA PRO A 62 16.69 12.33 3.76
C PRO A 62 16.73 12.46 2.24
N MET A 63 16.14 13.50 1.70
CA MET A 63 16.12 13.71 0.25
C MET A 63 17.53 13.71 -0.37
N ALA A 64 18.53 14.22 0.38
CA ALA A 64 19.92 14.24 -0.07
C ALA A 64 20.50 12.83 -0.29
N ASP A 65 20.04 11.83 0.48
CA ASP A 65 20.57 10.46 0.45
C ASP A 65 19.65 9.53 -0.35
N PHE A 66 18.49 9.99 -0.78
CA PHE A 66 17.42 9.15 -1.31
C PHE A 66 17.88 8.31 -2.52
N ASP A 67 18.56 8.93 -3.49
CA ASP A 67 19.02 8.22 -4.70
C ASP A 67 20.12 7.19 -4.36
N SER A 68 21.02 7.50 -3.44
CA SER A 68 22.08 6.58 -3.02
C SER A 68 21.50 5.37 -2.26
N GLU A 69 20.48 5.58 -1.44
CA GLU A 69 19.81 4.52 -0.71
C GLU A 69 18.98 3.61 -1.64
N ILE A 70 18.29 4.21 -2.62
CA ILE A 70 17.61 3.44 -3.67
C ILE A 70 18.59 2.58 -4.45
N LEU A 71 19.73 3.15 -4.84
CA LEU A 71 20.75 2.43 -5.57
C LEU A 71 21.33 1.27 -4.74
N SER A 72 21.57 1.50 -3.44
CA SER A 72 22.03 0.48 -2.51
C SER A 72 21.02 -0.68 -2.41
N LEU A 73 19.73 -0.38 -2.20
CA LEU A 73 18.69 -1.40 -2.17
C LEU A 73 18.61 -2.17 -3.50
N THR A 74 18.65 -1.46 -4.62
CA THR A 74 18.59 -2.07 -5.95
C THR A 74 19.74 -3.04 -6.18
N ARG A 75 20.98 -2.67 -5.80
CA ARG A 75 22.15 -3.55 -5.88
C ARG A 75 21.97 -4.82 -5.05
N ARG A 76 21.43 -4.70 -3.84
CA ARG A 76 21.13 -5.86 -2.97
C ARG A 76 20.09 -6.79 -3.59
N ILE A 77 19.07 -6.23 -4.24
CA ILE A 77 18.05 -7.01 -4.94
C ILE A 77 18.68 -7.74 -6.14
N VAL A 78 19.38 -7.02 -7.00
CA VAL A 78 19.96 -7.58 -8.23
C VAL A 78 21.04 -8.62 -7.95
N ALA A 79 21.72 -8.55 -6.81
CA ALA A 79 22.70 -9.55 -6.38
C ALA A 79 22.10 -10.94 -6.07
N ASN A 80 20.76 -11.02 -5.92
CA ASN A 80 20.08 -12.26 -5.64
C ASN A 80 19.44 -12.88 -6.90
N SER A 81 18.96 -14.12 -6.79
CA SER A 81 18.41 -14.88 -7.91
C SER A 81 17.15 -14.25 -8.50
N SER A 82 17.21 -13.89 -9.76
CA SER A 82 16.04 -13.38 -10.51
C SER A 82 14.90 -14.41 -10.63
N PHE A 83 15.24 -15.69 -10.60
CA PHE A 83 14.25 -16.76 -10.55
C PHE A 83 13.46 -16.70 -9.24
N SER A 84 14.16 -16.61 -8.10
CA SER A 84 13.52 -16.51 -6.78
C SER A 84 12.67 -15.26 -6.67
N HIS A 85 13.11 -14.12 -7.21
CA HIS A 85 12.32 -12.89 -7.22
C HIS A 85 11.00 -13.06 -7.98
N ARG A 86 11.05 -13.67 -9.17
CA ARG A 86 9.82 -13.93 -9.95
C ARG A 86 8.89 -14.92 -9.24
N ALA A 87 9.43 -15.97 -8.65
CA ALA A 87 8.65 -16.94 -7.89
C ALA A 87 7.99 -16.30 -6.66
N ASN A 88 8.75 -15.58 -5.85
CA ASN A 88 8.26 -14.90 -4.65
C ASN A 88 7.17 -13.87 -5.00
N LYS A 89 7.37 -13.09 -6.06
CA LYS A 89 6.36 -12.14 -6.52
C LYS A 89 5.05 -12.83 -6.87
N ARG A 90 5.10 -13.93 -7.64
CA ARG A 90 3.91 -14.70 -7.99
C ARG A 90 3.20 -15.28 -6.76
N LEU A 91 3.96 -15.80 -5.80
CA LEU A 91 3.40 -16.34 -4.56
C LEU A 91 2.69 -15.26 -3.75
N LEU A 92 3.31 -14.08 -3.59
CA LEU A 92 2.72 -12.96 -2.87
C LEU A 92 1.47 -12.41 -3.58
N ASP A 93 1.51 -12.30 -4.92
CA ASP A 93 0.38 -11.81 -5.71
C ASP A 93 -0.80 -12.81 -5.74
N ALA A 94 -0.52 -14.11 -5.52
CA ALA A 94 -1.54 -15.16 -5.45
C ALA A 94 -2.27 -15.23 -4.11
N ILE A 95 -1.81 -14.53 -3.06
CA ILE A 95 -2.51 -14.50 -1.77
C ILE A 95 -3.83 -13.73 -1.95
N PRO A 96 -5.00 -14.41 -1.84
CA PRO A 96 -6.27 -13.73 -2.03
C PRO A 96 -6.45 -12.69 -0.92
N PRO A 97 -7.08 -11.55 -1.22
CA PRO A 97 -7.48 -10.61 -0.18
C PRO A 97 -8.41 -11.32 0.81
N LEU A 98 -8.14 -11.21 2.10
CA LEU A 98 -9.00 -11.77 3.16
C LEU A 98 -10.50 -11.46 2.96
N ALA A 99 -10.82 -10.31 2.38
CA ALA A 99 -12.20 -9.92 2.07
C ALA A 99 -12.90 -10.84 1.05
N LEU A 100 -12.17 -11.46 0.12
CA LEU A 100 -12.77 -12.38 -0.85
C LEU A 100 -13.20 -13.70 -0.19
N VAL A 101 -12.43 -14.17 0.78
CA VAL A 101 -12.74 -15.41 1.53
C VAL A 101 -14.01 -15.20 2.36
N PHE A 102 -14.16 -14.05 3.01
CA PHE A 102 -15.38 -13.72 3.76
C PHE A 102 -16.60 -13.49 2.85
N GLN A 103 -16.41 -12.91 1.67
CA GLN A 103 -17.51 -12.63 0.74
C GLN A 103 -18.06 -13.91 0.09
N ILE A 104 -17.21 -14.89 -0.20
CA ILE A 104 -17.61 -16.20 -0.69
C ILE A 104 -18.38 -16.94 0.40
N SER A 105 -17.89 -16.98 1.63
CA SER A 105 -18.57 -17.60 2.77
C SER A 105 -19.93 -16.96 3.08
N TYR A 106 -20.05 -15.63 2.94
CA TYR A 106 -21.33 -14.94 3.18
C TYR A 106 -22.37 -15.23 2.10
N LEU A 107 -21.94 -15.31 0.82
CA LEU A 107 -22.83 -15.65 -0.29
C LEU A 107 -23.30 -17.10 -0.23
N GLU A 108 -22.43 -18.03 0.18
CA GLU A 108 -22.81 -19.43 0.39
C GLU A 108 -23.81 -19.59 1.53
N THR A 109 -23.67 -18.82 2.62
CA THR A 109 -24.59 -18.85 3.75
C THR A 109 -25.95 -18.24 3.42
N CYS A 110 -26.00 -17.21 2.60
CA CYS A 110 -27.28 -16.59 2.16
C CYS A 110 -28.00 -17.38 1.08
N ALA A 111 -27.32 -18.26 0.34
CA ALA A 111 -27.95 -19.09 -0.69
C ALA A 111 -28.69 -20.32 -0.11
N HIS A 112 -28.57 -20.59 1.17
CA HIS A 112 -29.22 -21.70 1.88
C HIS A 112 -30.32 -21.24 2.88
N LEU A 113 -30.73 -19.98 2.85
CA LEU A 113 -31.91 -19.45 3.53
C LEU A 113 -33.01 -19.11 2.54
#